data_d33a77f2f26cc5c9ea82d3c0045ad082
#
_entry.id   d33a77f2f26cc5c9ea82d3c0045ad082
#
_cell.length_a   1.000
_cell.length_b   1.000
_cell.length_c   1.000
_cell.angle_alpha   90.00
_cell.angle_beta   90.00
_cell.angle_gamma   90.00
#
_symmetry.space_group_name_H-M   'P 1'
#
loop_
_entity.id
_entity.type
_entity.pdbx_description
1 polymer ?
#
loop_
_entity_poly.entity_id
_entity_poly.type
_entity_poly.pdbx_seq_one_letter_code
_entity_poly.pdbx_strand_id
1 'polypeptide(L)'
;MLFTIEYNCLILTMYPLNVVSDDIRDKLIAKGIPAEEIAYIHDAKTEKQKADLFDKVRSGEIRVLLGSTAKMGTGTNVQKKLLAIHDLDIPWRPADLEQRAGRIIRQGNENKKVQIFRYVTKGTFDAYSYQTLENKQRFISQIMTSKTPARKGEYTYRTISGLN
;
A
#
# COMPACT_ATOMS: atom_id res chain seq x y z
N MET A 1 -12.27 -7.63 12.60
CA MET A 1 -12.39 -6.65 11.49
C MET A 1 -12.31 -7.42 10.18
N LEU A 2 -13.40 -7.47 9.42
CA LEU A 2 -13.50 -8.25 8.18
C LEU A 2 -12.77 -7.49 7.07
N PHE A 3 -11.55 -7.90 6.75
CA PHE A 3 -10.97 -7.56 5.46
C PHE A 3 -11.64 -8.45 4.41
N THR A 4 -12.63 -7.94 3.76
CA THR A 4 -13.13 -8.57 2.53
C THR A 4 -12.13 -8.20 1.44
N ILE A 5 -11.05 -8.98 1.32
CA ILE A 5 -10.11 -8.83 0.20
C ILE A 5 -10.71 -9.60 -0.98
N GLU A 6 -11.74 -9.02 -1.58
CA GLU A 6 -12.34 -9.55 -2.81
C GLU A 6 -11.58 -9.10 -4.06
N TYR A 7 -10.56 -8.25 -3.90
CA TYR A 7 -9.93 -7.51 -4.99
C TYR A 7 -8.41 -7.61 -4.97
N ASN A 8 -7.80 -7.38 -6.11
CA ASN A 8 -6.35 -7.29 -6.23
C ASN A 8 -5.81 -6.13 -5.37
N CYS A 9 -4.98 -6.44 -4.40
CA CYS A 9 -4.43 -5.44 -3.50
C CYS A 9 -2.91 -5.56 -3.35
N LEU A 10 -2.30 -4.43 -3.01
CA LEU A 10 -0.89 -4.30 -2.70
C LEU A 10 -0.74 -3.95 -1.22
N ILE A 11 0.00 -4.75 -0.47
CA ILE A 11 0.30 -4.52 0.93
C ILE A 11 1.76 -4.06 1.03
N LEU A 12 1.95 -2.82 1.48
CA LEU A 12 3.25 -2.17 1.54
C LEU A 12 3.73 -1.94 2.96
N THR A 13 5.02 -2.18 3.18
CA THR A 13 5.74 -1.81 4.39
C THR A 13 7.03 -1.07 4.02
N MET A 14 7.62 -0.32 4.96
CA MET A 14 8.96 0.24 4.80
C MET A 14 10.06 -0.79 5.06
N TYR A 15 9.81 -1.71 5.96
CA TYR A 15 10.77 -2.69 6.42
C TYR A 15 10.47 -4.06 5.83
N PRO A 16 11.50 -4.90 5.59
CA PRO A 16 11.32 -6.31 5.28
C PRO A 16 10.81 -7.03 6.54
N LEU A 17 9.49 -7.03 6.71
CA LEU A 17 8.84 -7.64 7.88
C LEU A 17 8.48 -9.09 7.55
N ASN A 18 9.43 -9.99 7.60
CA ASN A 18 9.15 -11.41 7.36
C ASN A 18 8.07 -11.94 8.30
N VAL A 19 8.20 -11.67 9.61
CA VAL A 19 7.25 -12.19 10.61
C VAL A 19 5.83 -11.61 10.45
N VAL A 20 5.69 -10.30 10.25
CA VAL A 20 4.37 -9.67 10.07
C VAL A 20 3.75 -10.06 8.74
N SER A 21 4.55 -10.23 7.70
CA SER A 21 4.08 -10.65 6.39
C SER A 21 3.55 -12.07 6.41
N ASP A 22 4.18 -12.99 7.15
CA ASP A 22 3.75 -14.37 7.29
C ASP A 22 2.45 -14.47 8.09
N ASP A 23 2.32 -13.73 9.20
CA ASP A 23 1.08 -13.66 9.98
C ASP A 23 -0.09 -13.11 9.13
N ILE A 24 0.17 -12.09 8.31
CA ILE A 24 -0.84 -11.55 7.37
C ILE A 24 -1.24 -12.60 6.35
N ARG A 25 -0.28 -13.30 5.74
CA ARG A 25 -0.54 -14.36 4.76
C ARG A 25 -1.40 -15.45 5.37
N ASP A 26 -1.03 -15.96 6.55
CA ASP A 26 -1.76 -17.03 7.22
C ASP A 26 -3.20 -16.61 7.55
N LYS A 27 -3.39 -15.38 8.01
CA LYS A 27 -4.72 -14.82 8.25
C LYS A 27 -5.55 -14.64 6.98
N LEU A 28 -4.93 -14.31 5.86
CA LEU A 28 -5.60 -14.20 4.56
C LEU A 28 -6.03 -15.57 4.06
N ILE A 29 -5.18 -16.58 4.18
CA ILE A 29 -5.50 -17.98 3.85
C ILE A 29 -6.65 -18.49 4.73
N ALA A 30 -6.60 -18.25 6.03
CA ALA A 30 -7.67 -18.62 6.96
C ALA A 30 -9.00 -17.94 6.61
N LYS A 31 -8.99 -16.82 5.88
CA LYS A 31 -10.17 -16.12 5.36
C LYS A 31 -10.60 -16.55 3.96
N GLY A 32 -9.98 -17.59 3.42
CA GLY A 32 -10.37 -18.20 2.15
C GLY A 32 -9.68 -17.64 0.92
N ILE A 33 -8.59 -16.87 1.07
CA ILE A 33 -7.76 -16.52 -0.09
C ILE A 33 -6.81 -17.66 -0.37
N PRO A 34 -6.81 -18.23 -1.60
CA PRO A 34 -5.88 -19.29 -1.97
C PRO A 34 -4.43 -18.87 -1.78
N ALA A 35 -3.60 -19.75 -1.25
CA ALA A 35 -2.20 -19.46 -0.95
C ALA A 35 -1.40 -19.09 -2.22
N GLU A 36 -1.76 -19.65 -3.36
CA GLU A 36 -1.19 -19.40 -4.68
C GLU A 36 -1.50 -18.01 -5.24
N GLU A 37 -2.52 -17.34 -4.73
CA GLU A 37 -2.89 -15.97 -5.10
C GLU A 37 -2.19 -14.90 -4.25
N ILE A 38 -1.39 -15.32 -3.27
CA ILE A 38 -0.62 -14.46 -2.37
C ILE A 38 0.85 -14.60 -2.70
N ALA A 39 1.52 -13.51 -2.99
CA ALA A 39 2.95 -13.53 -3.31
C ALA A 39 3.73 -12.48 -2.54
N TYR A 40 5.01 -12.77 -2.33
CA TYR A 40 5.98 -11.84 -1.74
C TYR A 40 6.93 -11.32 -2.81
N ILE A 41 7.14 -10.02 -2.83
CA ILE A 41 8.14 -9.44 -3.74
C ILE A 41 9.57 -9.88 -3.39
N HIS A 42 9.81 -10.25 -2.14
CA HIS A 42 11.12 -10.70 -1.66
C HIS A 42 11.55 -12.05 -2.24
N ASP A 43 10.61 -12.87 -2.68
CA ASP A 43 10.88 -14.17 -3.28
C ASP A 43 11.45 -14.03 -4.71
N ALA A 44 11.14 -12.92 -5.37
CA ALA A 44 11.69 -12.60 -6.68
C ALA A 44 13.10 -12.00 -6.54
N LYS A 45 14.13 -12.83 -6.65
CA LYS A 45 15.54 -12.46 -6.46
C LYS A 45 16.18 -11.84 -7.71
N THR A 46 15.70 -12.20 -8.90
CA THR A 46 16.19 -11.70 -10.17
C THR A 46 15.20 -10.77 -10.84
N GLU A 47 15.67 -9.90 -11.73
CA GLU A 47 14.81 -8.99 -12.49
C GLU A 47 13.80 -9.76 -13.36
N LYS A 48 14.19 -10.92 -13.90
CA LYS A 48 13.28 -11.80 -14.65
C LYS A 48 12.15 -12.31 -13.75
N GLN A 49 12.49 -12.84 -12.57
CA GLN A 49 11.47 -13.30 -11.60
C GLN A 49 10.53 -12.18 -11.17
N LYS A 50 11.03 -10.95 -11.00
CA LYS A 50 10.19 -9.80 -10.70
C LYS A 50 9.26 -9.46 -11.86
N ALA A 51 9.76 -9.48 -13.09
CA ALA A 51 8.94 -9.25 -14.28
C ALA A 51 7.81 -10.28 -14.37
N ASP A 52 8.12 -11.57 -14.23
CA ASP A 52 7.15 -12.67 -14.23
C ASP A 52 6.10 -12.51 -13.11
N LEU A 53 6.54 -12.14 -11.89
CA LEU A 53 5.65 -11.88 -10.77
C LEU A 53 4.69 -10.72 -11.07
N PHE A 54 5.21 -9.62 -11.62
CA PHE A 54 4.38 -8.47 -11.96
C PHE A 54 3.41 -8.76 -13.11
N ASP A 55 3.77 -9.65 -14.04
CA ASP A 55 2.84 -10.13 -15.07
C ASP A 55 1.68 -10.91 -14.46
N LYS A 56 1.94 -11.77 -13.49
CA LYS A 56 0.92 -12.50 -12.71
C LYS A 56 0.01 -11.57 -11.91
N VAL A 57 0.54 -10.50 -11.34
CA VAL A 57 -0.27 -9.46 -10.68
C VAL A 57 -1.14 -8.73 -11.71
N ARG A 58 -0.61 -8.38 -12.88
CA ARG A 58 -1.37 -7.71 -13.95
C ARG A 58 -2.47 -8.59 -14.56
N SER A 59 -2.21 -9.88 -14.69
CA SER A 59 -3.21 -10.85 -15.16
C SER A 59 -4.32 -11.10 -14.13
N GLY A 60 -4.03 -10.86 -12.84
CA GLY A 60 -4.92 -11.15 -11.72
C GLY A 60 -4.76 -12.56 -11.16
N GLU A 61 -3.75 -13.33 -11.61
CA GLU A 61 -3.36 -14.62 -11.03
C GLU A 61 -2.89 -14.43 -9.59
N ILE A 62 -2.10 -13.38 -9.33
CA ILE A 62 -1.75 -12.95 -7.96
C ILE A 62 -2.68 -11.82 -7.54
N ARG A 63 -3.51 -12.10 -6.54
CA ARG A 63 -4.47 -11.15 -5.98
C ARG A 63 -3.88 -10.26 -4.91
N VAL A 64 -2.99 -10.82 -4.08
CA VAL A 64 -2.34 -10.10 -2.99
C VAL A 64 -0.83 -10.10 -3.16
N LEU A 65 -0.25 -8.93 -3.32
CA LEU A 65 1.20 -8.76 -3.36
C LEU A 65 1.69 -8.10 -2.07
N LEU A 66 2.52 -8.83 -1.32
CA LEU A 66 3.17 -8.35 -0.10
C LEU A 66 4.59 -7.87 -0.42
N GLY A 67 4.94 -6.68 0.04
CA GLY A 67 6.28 -6.19 -0.23
C GLY A 67 6.68 -4.92 0.47
N SER A 68 7.97 -4.60 0.41
CA SER A 68 8.46 -3.32 0.87
C SER A 68 8.52 -2.30 -0.26
N THR A 69 8.30 -1.04 0.09
CA THR A 69 8.38 0.08 -0.86
C THR A 69 9.70 0.12 -1.60
N ALA A 70 10.81 -0.19 -0.92
CA ALA A 70 12.15 -0.22 -1.52
C ALA A 70 12.30 -1.35 -2.56
N LYS A 71 11.80 -2.54 -2.27
CA LYS A 71 11.90 -3.70 -3.18
C LYS A 71 11.01 -3.58 -4.42
N MET A 72 9.91 -2.82 -4.30
CA MET A 72 9.05 -2.55 -5.47
C MET A 72 9.78 -1.73 -6.55
N GLY A 73 10.82 -0.97 -6.18
CA GLY A 73 11.61 -0.19 -7.15
C GLY A 73 10.83 0.95 -7.81
N THR A 74 11.53 1.68 -8.67
CA THR A 74 10.91 2.68 -9.56
C THR A 74 10.49 2.00 -10.87
N GLY A 75 9.32 2.35 -11.40
CA GLY A 75 8.89 1.89 -12.73
C GLY A 75 8.09 0.59 -12.75
N THR A 76 7.75 0.00 -11.60
CA THR A 76 6.89 -1.18 -11.57
C THR A 76 5.46 -0.84 -12.01
N ASN A 77 5.00 -1.50 -13.07
CA ASN A 77 3.65 -1.36 -13.59
C ASN A 77 2.78 -2.52 -13.11
N VAL A 78 2.29 -2.45 -11.88
CA VAL A 78 1.38 -3.47 -11.30
C VAL A 78 -0.06 -3.00 -11.21
N GLN A 79 -0.33 -1.73 -11.59
CA GLN A 79 -1.58 -1.05 -11.33
C GLN A 79 -2.80 -1.59 -12.11
N LYS A 80 -2.61 -2.36 -13.17
CA LYS A 80 -3.67 -2.66 -14.15
C LYS A 80 -4.99 -3.10 -13.51
N LYS A 81 -4.96 -4.06 -12.60
CA LYS A 81 -6.13 -4.57 -11.88
C LYS A 81 -6.15 -4.21 -10.39
N LEU A 82 -5.18 -3.39 -9.95
CA LEU A 82 -5.01 -3.06 -8.55
C LEU A 82 -6.14 -2.16 -8.06
N LEU A 83 -6.90 -2.61 -7.07
CA LEU A 83 -8.02 -1.86 -6.49
C LEU A 83 -7.65 -1.19 -5.17
N ALA A 84 -6.78 -1.81 -4.37
CA ALA A 84 -6.44 -1.30 -3.06
C ALA A 84 -4.93 -1.33 -2.77
N ILE A 85 -4.47 -0.35 -2.00
CA ILE A 85 -3.17 -0.35 -1.34
C ILE A 85 -3.40 -0.31 0.17
N HIS A 86 -2.64 -1.13 0.89
CA HIS A 86 -2.62 -1.17 2.34
C HIS A 86 -1.22 -0.74 2.82
N ASP A 87 -1.11 0.49 3.33
CA ASP A 87 0.11 1.00 3.95
C ASP A 87 0.11 0.58 5.43
N LEU A 88 0.96 -0.38 5.80
CA LEU A 88 1.03 -0.92 7.15
C LEU A 88 1.90 -0.09 8.10
N ASP A 89 2.73 0.77 7.54
CA ASP A 89 3.63 1.64 8.28
C ASP A 89 3.64 3.06 7.70
N ILE A 90 4.17 3.98 8.48
CA ILE A 90 4.22 5.39 8.15
C ILE A 90 5.65 5.74 7.70
N PRO A 91 5.84 6.22 6.47
CA PRO A 91 7.15 6.67 6.01
C PRO A 91 7.54 7.99 6.67
N TRP A 92 8.83 8.28 6.66
CA TRP A 92 9.37 9.52 7.23
C TRP A 92 9.16 10.77 6.37
N ARG A 93 8.97 10.58 5.06
CA ARG A 93 8.87 11.68 4.09
C ARG A 93 7.50 11.68 3.42
N PRO A 94 6.88 12.85 3.23
CA PRO A 94 5.62 12.98 2.48
C PRO A 94 5.72 12.41 1.06
N ALA A 95 6.84 12.62 0.38
CA ALA A 95 7.09 12.10 -0.97
C ALA A 95 6.97 10.57 -1.07
N ASP A 96 7.29 9.84 0.01
CA ASP A 96 7.17 8.38 0.03
C ASP A 96 5.69 7.94 0.04
N LEU A 97 4.81 8.71 0.70
CA LEU A 97 3.35 8.49 0.62
C LEU A 97 2.80 8.76 -0.79
N GLU A 98 3.25 9.84 -1.41
CA GLU A 98 2.85 10.16 -2.78
C GLU A 98 3.37 9.10 -3.76
N GLN A 99 4.58 8.62 -3.56
CA GLN A 99 5.15 7.54 -4.36
C GLN A 99 4.36 6.24 -4.21
N ARG A 100 3.94 5.89 -2.99
CA ARG A 100 3.07 4.72 -2.75
C ARG A 100 1.72 4.90 -3.43
N ALA A 101 1.06 6.03 -3.22
CA ALA A 101 -0.21 6.34 -3.86
C ALA A 101 -0.10 6.35 -5.40
N GLY A 102 0.98 6.90 -5.95
CA GLY A 102 1.25 6.93 -7.38
C GLY A 102 1.43 5.55 -8.03
N ARG A 103 1.53 4.48 -7.26
CA ARG A 103 1.57 3.11 -7.81
C ARG A 103 0.20 2.61 -8.22
N ILE A 104 -0.87 3.09 -7.59
CA ILE A 104 -2.24 2.69 -7.89
C ILE A 104 -2.97 3.78 -8.70
N ILE A 105 -2.71 5.05 -8.38
CA ILE A 105 -3.27 6.21 -9.08
C ILE A 105 -2.41 6.49 -10.31
N ARG A 106 -2.52 5.64 -11.32
CA ARG A 106 -1.72 5.74 -12.53
C ARG A 106 -2.56 5.40 -13.76
N GLN A 107 -2.18 5.98 -14.90
CA GLN A 107 -2.78 5.60 -16.18
C GLN A 107 -2.61 4.10 -16.42
N GLY A 108 -3.63 3.46 -17.00
CA GLY A 108 -3.66 2.03 -17.27
C GLY A 108 -4.23 1.18 -16.14
N ASN A 109 -4.73 1.77 -15.04
CA ASN A 109 -5.55 1.06 -14.08
C ASN A 109 -6.98 0.93 -14.66
N GLU A 110 -7.50 -0.30 -14.70
CA GLU A 110 -8.84 -0.62 -15.19
C GLU A 110 -9.94 -0.18 -14.21
N ASN A 111 -9.57 0.04 -12.94
CA ASN A 111 -10.51 0.46 -11.90
C ASN A 111 -10.71 1.98 -11.93
N LYS A 112 -11.95 2.42 -12.06
CA LYS A 112 -12.32 3.86 -12.01
C LYS A 112 -12.11 4.49 -10.64
N LYS A 113 -12.18 3.68 -9.57
CA LYS A 113 -11.97 4.10 -8.20
C LYS A 113 -11.01 3.12 -7.54
N VAL A 114 -10.05 3.65 -6.79
CA VAL A 114 -9.07 2.88 -6.04
C VAL A 114 -9.09 3.29 -4.57
N GLN A 115 -8.66 2.40 -3.71
CA GLN A 115 -8.67 2.61 -2.27
C GLN A 115 -7.24 2.59 -1.72
N ILE A 116 -6.95 3.52 -0.82
CA ILE A 116 -5.68 3.56 -0.10
C ILE A 116 -6.00 3.50 1.39
N PHE A 117 -5.63 2.39 2.01
CA PHE A 117 -5.82 2.16 3.44
C PHE A 117 -4.52 2.44 4.17
N ARG A 118 -4.57 3.30 5.17
CA ARG A 118 -3.45 3.59 6.06
C ARG A 118 -3.82 3.20 7.47
N TYR A 119 -2.97 2.41 8.09
CA TYR A 119 -3.20 1.87 9.42
C TYR A 119 -2.40 2.66 10.43
N VAL A 120 -3.12 3.27 11.39
CA VAL A 120 -2.53 4.09 12.44
C VAL A 120 -3.13 3.67 13.76
N THR A 121 -2.30 3.28 14.71
CA THR A 121 -2.76 2.93 16.06
C THR A 121 -2.94 4.21 16.87
N LYS A 122 -4.16 4.43 17.37
CA LYS A 122 -4.49 5.61 18.16
C LYS A 122 -3.68 5.62 19.46
N GLY A 123 -3.16 6.80 19.83
CA GLY A 123 -2.40 6.96 21.08
C GLY A 123 -0.96 6.45 21.03
N THR A 124 -0.45 6.10 19.85
CA THR A 124 0.94 5.66 19.68
C THR A 124 1.80 6.71 18.97
N PHE A 125 3.08 6.43 18.92
CA PHE A 125 4.06 7.23 18.15
C PHE A 125 3.68 7.31 16.65
N ASP A 126 3.02 6.30 16.12
CA ASP A 126 2.56 6.29 14.73
C ASP A 126 1.55 7.40 14.46
N ALA A 127 0.61 7.62 15.39
CA ALA A 127 -0.37 8.70 15.26
C ALA A 127 0.30 10.08 15.23
N TYR A 128 1.31 10.30 16.09
CA TYR A 128 2.11 11.51 16.08
C TYR A 128 2.92 11.68 14.79
N SER A 129 3.57 10.62 14.35
CA SER A 129 4.37 10.61 13.12
C SER A 129 3.50 10.93 11.91
N TYR A 130 2.29 10.37 11.85
CA TYR A 130 1.35 10.64 10.77
C TYR A 130 0.91 12.11 10.75
N GLN A 131 0.54 12.65 11.90
CA GLN A 131 0.16 14.08 12.02
C GLN A 131 1.30 15.01 11.61
N THR A 132 2.52 14.66 12.02
CA THR A 132 3.73 15.40 11.63
C THR A 132 3.94 15.36 10.12
N LEU A 133 3.72 14.21 9.50
CA LEU A 133 3.85 14.02 8.06
C LEU A 133 2.82 14.83 7.27
N GLU A 134 1.56 14.83 7.72
CA GLU A 134 0.50 15.64 7.13
C GLU A 134 0.80 17.15 7.23
N ASN A 135 1.30 17.60 8.37
CA ASN A 135 1.71 19.00 8.54
C ASN A 135 2.86 19.37 7.60
N LYS A 136 3.86 18.52 7.44
CA LYS A 136 4.96 18.71 6.47
C LYS A 136 4.42 18.80 5.04
N GLN A 137 3.54 17.90 4.65
CA GLN A 137 2.96 17.88 3.31
C GLN A 137 2.14 19.16 3.04
N ARG A 138 1.35 19.57 4.02
CA ARG A 138 0.58 20.84 3.93
C ARG A 138 1.50 22.05 3.75
N PHE A 139 2.57 22.11 4.54
CA PHE A 139 3.56 23.19 4.45
C PHE A 139 4.26 23.23 3.09
N ILE A 140 4.72 22.07 2.58
CA ILE A 140 5.33 21.94 1.26
C ILE A 140 4.35 22.40 0.17
N SER A 141 3.10 21.95 0.24
CA SER A 141 2.07 22.35 -0.73
C SER A 141 1.80 23.85 -0.72
N GLN A 142 1.79 24.47 0.46
CA GLN A 142 1.61 25.94 0.59
C GLN A 142 2.76 26.70 -0.07
N ILE A 143 4.00 26.27 0.15
CA ILE A 143 5.17 26.91 -0.47
C ILE A 143 5.16 26.74 -1.99
N MET A 144 4.90 25.51 -2.47
CA MET A 144 5.00 25.20 -3.89
C MET A 144 3.86 25.76 -4.74
N THR A 145 2.68 25.97 -4.17
CA THR A 145 1.51 26.37 -4.94
C THR A 145 1.05 27.79 -4.66
N SER A 146 1.59 28.45 -3.62
CA SER A 146 1.09 29.73 -3.11
C SER A 146 -0.44 29.76 -2.88
N LYS A 147 -1.07 28.59 -2.82
CA LYS A 147 -2.52 28.41 -2.62
C LYS A 147 -2.76 27.40 -1.51
N THR A 148 -3.80 27.62 -0.74
CA THR A 148 -4.32 26.62 0.19
C THR A 148 -4.61 25.36 -0.59
N PRO A 149 -4.07 24.18 -0.21
CA PRO A 149 -4.28 22.96 -0.97
C PRO A 149 -5.78 22.64 -1.00
N ALA A 150 -6.35 22.62 -2.19
CA ALA A 150 -7.67 22.06 -2.38
C ALA A 150 -7.62 20.60 -1.95
N ARG A 151 -8.56 20.16 -1.13
CA ARG A 151 -8.74 18.74 -0.79
C ARG A 151 -9.02 17.97 -2.10
N LYS A 152 -7.99 17.43 -2.70
CA LYS A 152 -8.13 16.51 -3.84
C LYS A 152 -7.98 15.09 -3.29
N GLY A 153 -9.09 14.42 -3.19
CA GLY A 153 -9.21 13.00 -2.85
C GLY A 153 -9.81 12.79 -1.46
N GLU A 154 -10.93 12.07 -1.40
CA GLU A 154 -11.41 11.47 -0.17
C GLU A 154 -10.48 10.30 0.17
N TYR A 155 -9.57 10.53 1.11
CA TYR A 155 -8.80 9.46 1.72
C TYR A 155 -9.61 8.87 2.86
N THR A 156 -10.01 7.63 2.73
CA THR A 156 -10.67 6.92 3.82
C THR A 156 -9.62 6.40 4.80
N TYR A 157 -9.45 7.08 5.92
CA TYR A 157 -8.62 6.61 7.03
C TYR A 157 -9.44 5.65 7.89
N ARG A 158 -8.99 4.42 8.06
CA ARG A 158 -9.52 3.53 9.09
C ARG A 158 -8.57 3.53 10.28
N THR A 159 -9.00 4.15 11.37
CA THR A 159 -8.33 4.06 12.67
C THR A 159 -8.73 2.76 13.33
N ILE A 160 -7.76 1.91 13.64
CA ILE A 160 -8.01 0.74 14.49
C ILE A 160 -7.95 1.21 15.93
N SER A 161 -9.11 1.36 16.56
CA SER A 161 -9.22 1.58 17.99
C SER A 161 -9.50 0.25 18.68
N GLY A 162 -8.55 -0.20 19.50
CA GLY A 162 -8.78 -1.24 20.50
C GLY A 162 -8.51 -2.66 20.00
N LEU A 163 -7.38 -3.20 20.42
CA LEU A 163 -7.26 -4.56 20.91
C LEU A 163 -7.30 -4.44 22.43
N ASN A 164 -8.43 -4.73 23.05
CA ASN A 164 -8.50 -5.18 24.43
C ASN A 164 -8.27 -6.67 24.43
#